data_249f53aabfd9e7bcf61e0f13bbfae6c1
#
_entry.id   249f53aabfd9e7bcf61e0f13bbfae6c1
#
_cell.length_a   1.000
_cell.length_b   1.000
_cell.length_c   1.000
_cell.angle_alpha   90.00
_cell.angle_beta   90.00
_cell.angle_gamma   90.00
#
_symmetry.space_group_name_H-M   'P 1'
#
loop_
_entity.id
_entity.type
_entity.pdbx_description
1 polymer ?
#
loop_
_entity_poly.entity_id
_entity_poly.type
_entity_poly.pdbx_seq_one_letter_code
_entity_poly.pdbx_strand_id
1 'polypeptide(L)'
;MWDAAFERGEAHLGTGAIGLALRCPLEEASPRIVRATRLPDRGERGFAFTAVGTAARLNGELTPELYSVLRAEGAKGLAAAAIDDTLTFVPWRKLPLWLKGRSVSVTVRNKLEGWWLRSEDAVGDAWRTVRRFTHR
;
A
#
# COMPACT_ATOMS: atom_id res chain seq x y z
N MET A 1 -21.62 12.98 10.76
CA MET A 1 -20.68 13.23 11.89
C MET A 1 -19.31 13.72 11.42
N TRP A 2 -18.63 12.98 10.54
CA TRP A 2 -17.31 13.40 10.04
C TRP A 2 -17.36 14.72 9.27
N ASP A 3 -18.31 14.89 8.36
CA ASP A 3 -18.47 16.11 7.55
C ASP A 3 -18.68 17.35 8.42
N ALA A 4 -19.50 17.26 9.45
CA ALA A 4 -19.73 18.34 10.39
C ALA A 4 -18.46 18.66 11.18
N ALA A 5 -17.69 17.66 11.59
CA ALA A 5 -16.40 17.82 12.26
C ALA A 5 -15.39 18.50 11.33
N PHE A 6 -15.36 18.11 10.05
CA PHE A 6 -14.50 18.74 9.04
C PHE A 6 -14.82 20.23 8.87
N GLU A 7 -16.10 20.57 8.75
CA GLU A 7 -16.54 21.97 8.62
C GLU A 7 -16.19 22.81 9.85
N ARG A 8 -16.22 22.22 11.05
CA ARG A 8 -15.82 22.90 12.29
C ARG A 8 -14.30 22.96 12.50
N GLY A 9 -13.51 22.34 11.63
CA GLY A 9 -12.07 22.29 11.77
C GLY A 9 -11.59 21.50 13.01
N GLU A 10 -12.31 20.47 13.40
CA GLU A 10 -11.98 19.64 14.55
C GLU A 10 -10.68 18.86 14.33
N ALA A 11 -10.02 18.50 15.42
CA ALA A 11 -8.84 17.65 15.41
C ALA A 11 -9.21 16.18 15.14
N HIS A 12 -8.19 15.37 14.83
CA HIS A 12 -8.33 13.91 14.64
C HIS A 12 -9.19 13.48 13.45
N LEU A 13 -9.32 14.32 12.43
CA LEU A 13 -10.07 14.00 11.21
C LEU A 13 -9.37 12.91 10.39
N GLY A 14 -8.05 12.87 10.39
CA GLY A 14 -7.28 11.78 9.73
C GLY A 14 -7.55 10.44 10.38
N THR A 15 -7.54 10.37 11.71
CA THR A 15 -7.88 9.17 12.47
C THR A 15 -9.34 8.77 12.23
N GLY A 16 -10.24 9.77 12.17
CA GLY A 16 -11.65 9.56 11.82
C GLY A 16 -11.82 8.95 10.43
N ALA A 17 -10.98 9.34 9.47
CA ALA A 17 -11.00 8.77 8.12
C ALA A 17 -10.67 7.26 8.13
N ILE A 18 -9.75 6.81 8.99
CA ILE A 18 -9.48 5.38 9.19
C ILE A 18 -10.75 4.66 9.66
N GLY A 19 -11.45 5.24 10.61
CA GLY A 19 -12.74 4.71 11.09
C GLY A 19 -13.77 4.59 9.98
N LEU A 20 -13.83 5.56 9.07
CA LEU A 20 -14.71 5.51 7.91
C LEU A 20 -14.32 4.38 6.95
N ALA A 21 -13.04 4.19 6.70
CA ALA A 21 -12.55 3.10 5.86
C ALA A 21 -12.92 1.72 6.43
N LEU A 22 -12.93 1.59 7.75
CA LEU A 22 -13.27 0.34 8.44
C LEU A 22 -14.78 0.05 8.48
N ARG A 23 -15.62 1.07 8.51
CA ARG A 23 -17.05 0.93 8.83
C ARG A 23 -18.00 1.28 7.70
N CYS A 24 -17.57 2.09 6.74
CA CYS A 24 -18.43 2.59 5.68
C CYS A 24 -18.12 1.91 4.34
N PRO A 25 -19.12 1.80 3.45
CA PRO A 25 -18.86 1.39 2.07
C PRO A 25 -17.84 2.32 1.40
N LEU A 26 -17.06 1.78 0.48
CA LEU A 26 -15.99 2.52 -0.20
C LEU A 26 -16.49 3.83 -0.84
N GLU A 27 -17.65 3.79 -1.48
CA GLU A 27 -18.24 4.95 -2.16
C GLU A 27 -18.60 6.09 -1.18
N GLU A 28 -19.00 5.75 0.04
CA GLU A 28 -19.30 6.74 1.07
C GLU A 28 -18.03 7.27 1.74
N ALA A 29 -17.08 6.39 2.01
CA ALA A 29 -15.83 6.75 2.66
C ALA A 29 -14.90 7.55 1.74
N SER A 30 -14.88 7.24 0.45
CA SER A 30 -13.92 7.79 -0.52
C SER A 30 -13.86 9.33 -0.53
N PRO A 31 -14.97 10.08 -0.73
CA PRO A 31 -14.86 11.54 -0.77
C PRO A 31 -14.35 12.14 0.54
N ARG A 32 -14.68 11.53 1.67
CA ARG A 32 -14.22 11.99 2.99
C ARG A 32 -12.74 11.70 3.20
N ILE A 33 -12.27 10.53 2.81
CA ILE A 33 -10.85 10.18 2.85
C ILE A 33 -10.04 11.12 1.95
N VAL A 34 -10.52 11.41 0.75
CA VAL A 34 -9.88 12.38 -0.17
C VAL A 34 -9.73 13.74 0.50
N ARG A 35 -10.76 14.24 1.16
CA ARG A 35 -10.68 15.50 1.90
C ARG A 35 -9.64 15.45 3.02
N ALA A 36 -9.59 14.34 3.74
CA ALA A 36 -8.64 14.16 4.84
C ALA A 36 -7.18 14.14 4.34
N THR A 37 -6.91 13.65 3.13
CA THR A 37 -5.56 13.69 2.53
C THR A 37 -5.09 15.11 2.21
N ARG A 38 -5.97 16.10 2.26
CA ARG A 38 -5.68 17.51 1.97
C ARG A 38 -5.67 18.39 3.22
N LEU A 39 -5.77 17.79 4.42
CA LEU A 39 -5.72 18.54 5.67
C LEU A 39 -4.37 19.25 5.84
N PRO A 40 -4.36 20.43 6.52
CA PRO A 40 -3.11 21.18 6.72
C PRO A 40 -2.07 20.44 7.54
N ASP A 41 -2.50 19.70 8.56
CA ASP A 41 -1.60 18.99 9.45
C ASP A 41 -1.04 17.74 8.79
N ARG A 42 0.29 17.62 8.77
CA ARG A 42 0.99 16.49 8.14
C ARG A 42 0.65 15.15 8.81
N GLY A 43 0.54 15.14 10.14
CA GLY A 43 0.19 13.93 10.89
C GLY A 43 -1.19 13.42 10.52
N GLU A 44 -2.16 14.31 10.39
CA GLU A 44 -3.52 13.95 9.98
C GLU A 44 -3.58 13.48 8.52
N ARG A 45 -2.81 14.11 7.62
CA ARG A 45 -2.68 13.61 6.23
C ARG A 45 -2.09 12.21 6.23
N GLY A 46 -1.10 11.93 7.06
CA GLY A 46 -0.52 10.59 7.18
C GLY A 46 -1.55 9.55 7.58
N PHE A 47 -2.39 9.84 8.56
CA PHE A 47 -3.50 8.98 8.96
C PHE A 47 -4.53 8.82 7.83
N ALA A 48 -4.79 9.87 7.06
CA ALA A 48 -5.69 9.79 5.91
C ALA A 48 -5.15 8.83 4.83
N PHE A 49 -3.85 8.84 4.56
CA PHE A 49 -3.23 7.87 3.65
C PHE A 49 -3.25 6.45 4.23
N THR A 50 -3.13 6.29 5.54
CA THR A 50 -3.38 5.00 6.20
C THR A 50 -4.81 4.53 5.94
N ALA A 51 -5.79 5.42 5.96
CA ALA A 51 -7.17 5.11 5.62
C ALA A 51 -7.31 4.63 4.17
N VAL A 52 -6.57 5.21 3.22
CA VAL A 52 -6.55 4.75 1.82
C VAL A 52 -6.04 3.31 1.74
N GLY A 53 -4.94 3.00 2.39
CA GLY A 53 -4.39 1.63 2.44
C GLY A 53 -5.36 0.65 3.08
N THR A 54 -6.02 1.04 4.15
CA THR A 54 -7.05 0.23 4.82
C THR A 54 -8.22 -0.05 3.88
N ALA A 55 -8.69 0.96 3.15
CA ALA A 55 -9.77 0.81 2.17
C ALA A 55 -9.38 -0.16 1.05
N ALA A 56 -8.15 -0.07 0.55
CA ALA A 56 -7.64 -1.00 -0.47
C ALA A 56 -7.63 -2.44 0.04
N ARG A 57 -7.16 -2.64 1.27
CA ARG A 57 -7.09 -3.97 1.89
C ARG A 57 -8.46 -4.59 2.10
N LEU A 58 -9.43 -3.82 2.58
CA LEU A 58 -10.77 -4.32 2.88
C LEU A 58 -11.64 -4.52 1.64
N ASN A 59 -11.48 -3.70 0.61
CA ASN A 59 -12.36 -3.71 -0.56
C ASN A 59 -11.73 -4.39 -1.78
N GLY A 60 -10.42 -4.57 -1.80
CA GLY A 60 -9.71 -5.11 -2.97
C GLY A 60 -9.78 -4.18 -4.18
N GLU A 61 -10.13 -2.92 -3.96
CA GLU A 61 -10.19 -1.87 -4.99
C GLU A 61 -10.24 -0.49 -4.33
N LEU A 62 -9.95 0.54 -5.11
CA LEU A 62 -10.10 1.93 -4.71
C LEU A 62 -10.92 2.69 -5.77
N THR A 63 -11.44 3.84 -5.38
CA THR A 63 -12.10 4.73 -6.34
C THR A 63 -11.07 5.49 -7.17
N PRO A 64 -11.43 6.01 -8.37
CA PRO A 64 -10.52 6.83 -9.18
C PRO A 64 -9.95 8.02 -8.40
N GLU A 65 -10.73 8.64 -7.54
CA GLU A 65 -10.32 9.79 -6.71
C GLU A 65 -9.23 9.38 -5.72
N LEU A 66 -9.35 8.22 -5.08
CA LEU A 66 -8.33 7.70 -4.17
C LEU A 66 -7.04 7.33 -4.90
N TYR A 67 -7.13 6.75 -6.08
CA TYR A 67 -5.95 6.54 -6.92
C TYR A 67 -5.26 7.85 -7.29
N SER A 68 -6.04 8.89 -7.58
CA SER A 68 -5.50 10.21 -7.92
C SER A 68 -4.72 10.83 -6.77
N VAL A 69 -5.22 10.72 -5.53
CA VAL A 69 -4.50 11.27 -4.37
C VAL A 69 -3.22 10.49 -4.07
N LEU A 70 -3.20 9.18 -4.29
CA LEU A 70 -1.99 8.37 -4.18
C LEU A 70 -0.94 8.81 -5.20
N ARG A 71 -1.36 9.02 -6.44
CA ARG A 71 -0.47 9.46 -7.51
C ARG A 71 0.11 10.84 -7.24
N ALA A 72 -0.71 11.77 -6.79
CA ALA A 72 -0.28 13.14 -6.48
C ALA A 72 0.74 13.19 -5.34
N GLU A 73 0.56 12.40 -4.29
CA GLU A 73 1.49 12.34 -3.17
C GLU A 73 2.80 11.63 -3.56
N GLY A 74 2.72 10.57 -4.34
CA GLY A 74 3.87 9.82 -4.81
C GLY A 74 4.40 8.81 -3.81
N ALA A 75 5.28 7.95 -4.30
CA ALA A 75 5.76 6.77 -3.60
C ALA A 75 6.77 7.04 -2.48
N LYS A 76 7.34 8.22 -2.44
CA LYS A 76 8.34 8.60 -1.44
C LYS A 76 7.75 9.45 -0.31
N GLY A 77 6.46 9.79 -0.41
CA GLY A 77 5.77 10.62 0.56
C GLY A 77 4.95 9.81 1.56
N LEU A 78 3.95 10.48 2.12
CA LEU A 78 3.04 9.88 3.10
C LEU A 78 2.19 8.72 2.54
N ALA A 79 2.11 8.59 1.22
CA ALA A 79 1.35 7.55 0.54
C ALA A 79 2.13 6.24 0.35
N ALA A 80 3.40 6.17 0.72
CA ALA A 80 4.25 4.99 0.46
C ALA A 80 3.62 3.69 0.95
N ALA A 81 3.23 3.63 2.21
CA ALA A 81 2.61 2.44 2.79
C ALA A 81 1.24 2.13 2.14
N ALA A 82 0.45 3.15 1.83
CA ALA A 82 -0.85 2.97 1.16
C ALA A 82 -0.69 2.43 -0.26
N ILE A 83 0.34 2.85 -0.98
CA ILE A 83 0.67 2.32 -2.31
C ILE A 83 1.07 0.85 -2.20
N ASP A 84 1.91 0.49 -1.23
CA ASP A 84 2.30 -0.89 -0.99
C ASP A 84 1.09 -1.77 -0.65
N ASP A 85 0.20 -1.31 0.20
CA ASP A 85 -1.05 -2.00 0.52
C ASP A 85 -1.92 -2.18 -0.73
N THR A 86 -2.04 -1.14 -1.54
CA THR A 86 -2.80 -1.18 -2.79
C THR A 86 -2.24 -2.22 -3.75
N LEU A 87 -0.93 -2.27 -3.92
CA LEU A 87 -0.26 -3.26 -4.77
C LEU A 87 -0.41 -4.69 -4.24
N THR A 88 -0.53 -4.83 -2.92
CA THR A 88 -0.68 -6.13 -2.27
C THR A 88 -2.10 -6.68 -2.38
N PHE A 89 -3.10 -5.85 -2.16
CA PHE A 89 -4.49 -6.29 -1.97
C PHE A 89 -5.42 -6.06 -3.16
N VAL A 90 -5.07 -5.15 -4.07
CA VAL A 90 -5.87 -4.88 -5.27
C VAL A 90 -5.41 -5.79 -6.42
N PRO A 91 -6.33 -6.55 -7.04
CA PRO A 91 -5.97 -7.37 -8.20
C PRO A 91 -5.38 -6.54 -9.34
N TRP A 92 -4.40 -7.11 -10.05
CA TRP A 92 -3.72 -6.46 -11.17
C TRP A 92 -4.68 -5.80 -12.17
N ARG A 93 -5.74 -6.51 -12.54
CA ARG A 93 -6.73 -6.02 -13.52
C ARG A 93 -7.46 -4.74 -13.09
N LYS A 94 -7.53 -4.47 -11.78
CA LYS A 94 -8.20 -3.29 -11.21
C LYS A 94 -7.27 -2.12 -10.94
N LEU A 95 -5.97 -2.30 -11.15
CA LEU A 95 -4.99 -1.24 -10.92
C LEU A 95 -4.97 -0.25 -12.10
N PRO A 96 -4.81 1.06 -11.83
CA PRO A 96 -4.55 2.02 -12.90
C PRO A 96 -3.19 1.77 -13.53
N LEU A 97 -3.00 2.25 -14.77
CA LEU A 97 -1.78 2.01 -15.56
C LEU A 97 -0.49 2.39 -14.83
N TRP A 98 -0.50 3.51 -14.14
CA TRP A 98 0.69 3.99 -13.42
C TRP A 98 1.10 3.07 -12.26
N LEU A 99 0.14 2.39 -11.62
CA LEU A 99 0.41 1.38 -10.60
C LEU A 99 0.78 0.03 -11.21
N LYS A 100 0.23 -0.32 -12.37
CA LYS A 100 0.57 -1.57 -13.06
C LYS A 100 2.06 -1.65 -13.40
N GLY A 101 2.62 -0.57 -13.94
CA GLY A 101 4.05 -0.51 -14.23
C GLY A 101 4.91 -0.71 -12.99
N ARG A 102 4.49 -0.11 -11.88
CA ARG A 102 5.17 -0.22 -10.59
C ARG A 102 5.08 -1.62 -10.00
N SER A 103 3.91 -2.26 -10.09
CA SER A 103 3.69 -3.63 -9.63
C SER A 103 4.63 -4.61 -10.34
N VAL A 104 4.81 -4.49 -11.64
CA VAL A 104 5.74 -5.32 -12.42
C VAL A 104 7.16 -5.14 -11.91
N SER A 105 7.63 -3.92 -11.69
CA SER A 105 8.97 -3.63 -11.14
C SER A 105 9.19 -4.29 -9.79
N VAL A 106 8.26 -4.16 -8.86
CA VAL A 106 8.34 -4.75 -7.52
C VAL A 106 8.34 -6.28 -7.59
N THR A 107 7.47 -6.87 -8.41
CA THR A 107 7.39 -8.31 -8.59
C THR A 107 8.66 -8.89 -9.17
N VAL A 108 9.24 -8.26 -10.20
CA VAL A 108 10.51 -8.67 -10.81
C VAL A 108 11.63 -8.60 -9.78
N ARG A 109 11.73 -7.52 -9.02
CA ARG A 109 12.73 -7.37 -7.95
C ARG A 109 12.60 -8.47 -6.91
N ASN A 110 11.39 -8.76 -6.42
CA ASN A 110 11.15 -9.81 -5.43
C ASN A 110 11.47 -11.20 -5.96
N LYS A 111 11.17 -11.48 -7.21
CA LYS A 111 11.54 -12.75 -7.86
C LYS A 111 13.04 -12.90 -8.01
N LEU A 112 13.76 -11.84 -8.36
CA LEU A 112 15.23 -11.85 -8.46
C LEU A 112 15.88 -12.08 -7.10
N GLU A 113 15.41 -11.40 -6.06
CA GLU A 113 15.91 -11.61 -4.69
C GLU A 113 15.65 -13.04 -4.22
N GLY A 114 14.47 -13.57 -4.46
CA GLY A 114 14.14 -14.97 -4.13
C GLY A 114 14.99 -15.97 -4.91
N TRP A 115 15.28 -15.70 -6.18
CA TRP A 115 16.14 -16.53 -7.01
C TRP A 115 17.59 -16.54 -6.51
N TRP A 116 18.12 -15.38 -6.13
CA TRP A 116 19.46 -15.25 -5.53
C TRP A 116 19.59 -16.06 -4.24
N LEU A 117 18.63 -15.96 -3.34
CA LEU A 117 18.59 -16.71 -2.08
C LEU A 117 18.56 -18.23 -2.33
N ARG A 118 17.75 -18.69 -3.29
CA ARG A 118 17.69 -20.10 -3.67
C ARG A 118 18.99 -20.59 -4.29
N SER A 119 19.65 -19.77 -5.08
CA SER A 119 20.94 -20.11 -5.70
C SER A 119 22.05 -20.27 -4.66
N GLU A 120 22.11 -19.41 -3.66
CA GLU A 120 23.06 -19.52 -2.55
C GLU A 120 22.85 -20.81 -1.74
N ASP A 121 21.60 -21.14 -1.43
CA ASP A 121 21.24 -22.37 -0.72
C ASP A 121 21.59 -23.61 -1.53
N ALA A 122 21.33 -23.62 -2.83
CA ALA A 122 21.66 -24.73 -3.72
C ALA A 122 23.18 -24.94 -3.84
N VAL A 123 23.97 -23.87 -3.92
CA VAL A 123 25.44 -23.94 -3.94
C VAL A 123 25.97 -24.42 -2.59
N GLY A 124 25.40 -23.93 -1.48
CA GLY A 124 25.77 -24.38 -0.15
C GLY A 124 25.54 -25.88 0.07
N ASP A 125 24.43 -26.40 -0.39
CA ASP A 125 24.08 -27.82 -0.29
C ASP A 125 24.96 -28.68 -1.21
N ALA A 126 25.27 -28.23 -2.42
CA ALA A 126 26.18 -28.91 -3.33
C ALA A 126 27.61 -29.03 -2.72
N TRP A 127 28.09 -27.96 -2.10
CA TRP A 127 29.37 -27.97 -1.41
C TRP A 127 29.39 -28.92 -0.21
N ARG A 128 28.35 -28.98 0.58
CA ARG A 128 28.21 -29.92 1.69
C ARG A 128 28.22 -31.36 1.20
N THR A 129 27.53 -31.64 0.13
CA THR A 129 27.50 -32.96 -0.50
C THR A 129 28.88 -33.38 -1.04
N VAL A 130 29.57 -32.48 -1.72
CA VAL A 130 30.95 -32.72 -2.23
C VAL A 130 31.91 -32.96 -1.08
N ARG A 131 31.84 -32.22 0.03
CA ARG A 131 32.69 -32.45 1.22
C ARG A 131 32.45 -33.81 1.83
N ARG A 132 31.21 -34.32 1.84
CA ARG A 132 30.92 -35.67 2.35
C ARG A 132 31.58 -36.76 1.49
N PHE A 133 31.69 -36.58 0.18
CA PHE A 133 32.31 -37.54 -0.72
C PHE A 133 33.85 -37.49 -0.71
N THR A 134 34.45 -36.36 -0.37
CA THR A 134 35.90 -36.20 -0.34
C THR A 134 36.56 -36.62 0.97
N HIS A 135 35.77 -36.80 2.04
CA HIS A 135 36.25 -37.29 3.35
C HIS A 135 36.11 -38.80 3.57
N ARG A 136 35.74 -39.55 2.54
CA ARG A 136 35.74 -40.99 2.52
C ARG A 136 36.84 -41.49 1.56
#